data_d01f14340b2ba0b009000aae391851a8
#
_entry.id   d01f14340b2ba0b009000aae391851a8
#
_cell.length_a   1.000
_cell.length_b   1.000
_cell.length_c   1.000
_cell.angle_alpha   90.00
_cell.angle_beta   90.00
_cell.angle_gamma   90.00
#
_symmetry.space_group_name_H-M   'P 1'
#
loop_
_entity.id
_entity.type
_entity.pdbx_description
1 polymer ?
#
loop_
_entity_poly.entity_id
_entity_poly.type
_entity_poly.pdbx_seq_one_letter_code
_entity_poly.pdbx_strand_id
1 'polypeptide(L)'
;FFNSFIPTTKDAGSKKYIIHARTALLKKLTPKENLNIPPLKYDFVYKLKDYFKDDEIIINGGVKTTEEIKKHLTKVDGVMIGRAIYHSPYFLADIEKEIFKNENVPTRAEVMENLIPYIQEQTSKGVQLNHIMRHTVGLFHGQNGSKTWKQYLSKNMCISCLLYTS
;
A
#
# COMPACT_ATOMS: atom_id res chain seq x y z
N PHE A 1 6.54 15.55 20.85
CA PHE A 1 6.52 14.20 20.28
C PHE A 1 7.80 13.42 20.61
N PHE A 2 8.99 13.96 20.30
CA PHE A 2 10.28 13.33 20.66
C PHE A 2 10.45 13.12 22.17
N ASN A 3 10.08 14.12 22.96
CA ASN A 3 10.38 14.15 24.39
C ASN A 3 9.28 13.54 25.27
N SER A 4 8.17 13.12 24.69
CA SER A 4 7.06 12.57 25.45
C SER A 4 6.52 11.27 24.85
N PHE A 5 5.93 11.31 23.65
CA PHE A 5 5.21 10.15 23.09
C PHE A 5 6.11 8.94 22.87
N ILE A 6 7.25 9.11 22.17
CA ILE A 6 8.14 7.99 21.90
C ILE A 6 8.76 7.43 23.18
N PRO A 7 9.36 8.24 24.09
CA PRO A 7 9.87 7.71 25.37
C PRO A 7 8.82 6.95 26.17
N THR A 8 7.61 7.53 26.33
CA THR A 8 6.53 6.87 27.09
C THR A 8 6.14 5.50 26.49
N THR A 9 6.02 5.42 25.18
CA THR A 9 5.69 4.15 24.51
C THR A 9 6.85 3.16 24.53
N LYS A 10 8.09 3.63 24.49
CA LYS A 10 9.29 2.83 24.65
C LYS A 10 9.39 2.23 26.05
N ASP A 11 9.13 3.00 27.08
CA ASP A 11 9.09 2.53 28.47
C ASP A 11 8.01 1.46 28.67
N ALA A 12 6.92 1.53 27.88
CA ALA A 12 5.88 0.51 27.82
C ALA A 12 6.25 -0.71 26.96
N GLY A 13 7.47 -0.77 26.38
CA GLY A 13 8.01 -1.90 25.63
C GLY A 13 7.92 -1.79 24.10
N SER A 14 7.44 -0.69 23.52
CA SER A 14 7.44 -0.49 22.06
C SER A 14 8.85 -0.28 21.53
N LYS A 15 9.18 -1.01 20.45
CA LYS A 15 10.48 -0.90 19.74
C LYS A 15 10.33 -0.64 18.24
N LYS A 16 9.10 -0.58 17.74
CA LYS A 16 8.77 -0.39 16.33
C LYS A 16 7.75 0.72 16.15
N TYR A 17 8.07 1.67 15.29
CA TYR A 17 7.26 2.86 15.06
C TYR A 17 7.05 3.09 13.55
N ILE A 18 5.79 3.16 13.14
CA ILE A 18 5.42 3.56 11.78
C ILE A 18 5.00 5.03 11.84
N ILE A 19 5.81 5.89 11.26
CA ILE A 19 5.64 7.34 11.35
C ILE A 19 5.11 7.90 10.03
N HIS A 20 3.88 8.43 10.03
CA HIS A 20 3.37 9.18 8.89
C HIS A 20 4.02 10.57 8.85
N ALA A 21 4.73 10.88 7.75
CA ALA A 21 5.54 12.09 7.63
C ALA A 21 4.72 13.38 7.42
N ARG A 22 3.51 13.48 7.98
CA ARG A 22 2.66 14.69 7.94
C ARG A 22 2.15 15.04 9.33
N THR A 23 1.99 16.34 9.57
CA THR A 23 1.29 16.82 10.77
C THR A 23 -0.22 16.74 10.51
N ALA A 24 -0.96 16.05 11.36
CA ALA A 24 -2.42 16.04 11.30
C ALA A 24 -2.99 17.35 11.87
N LEU A 25 -3.84 18.03 11.12
CA LEU A 25 -4.53 19.24 11.49
C LEU A 25 -6.00 18.92 11.85
N LEU A 26 -6.22 18.27 12.99
CA LEU A 26 -7.48 17.65 13.39
C LEU A 26 -8.68 18.62 13.44
N LYS A 27 -8.44 19.89 13.75
CA LYS A 27 -9.52 20.91 13.86
C LYS A 27 -9.77 21.69 12.57
N LYS A 28 -8.92 21.54 11.54
CA LYS A 28 -8.95 22.38 10.33
C LYS A 28 -9.21 21.62 9.06
N LEU A 29 -8.90 20.33 9.02
CA LEU A 29 -8.95 19.51 7.82
C LEU A 29 -9.66 18.19 8.09
N THR A 30 -10.41 17.71 7.10
CA THR A 30 -10.97 16.36 7.10
C THR A 30 -9.85 15.30 7.02
N PRO A 31 -10.11 14.03 7.36
CA PRO A 31 -9.12 12.95 7.22
C PRO A 31 -8.53 12.87 5.81
N LYS A 32 -9.36 13.04 4.76
CA LYS A 32 -8.92 13.00 3.37
C LYS A 32 -7.99 14.18 3.02
N GLU A 33 -8.30 15.36 3.50
CA GLU A 33 -7.48 16.56 3.29
C GLU A 33 -6.15 16.44 4.05
N ASN A 34 -6.15 15.90 5.28
CA ASN A 34 -4.93 15.66 6.04
C ASN A 34 -3.94 14.72 5.33
N LEU A 35 -4.41 13.83 4.47
CA LEU A 35 -3.53 12.97 3.68
C LEU A 35 -2.85 13.68 2.50
N ASN A 36 -3.32 14.88 2.10
CA ASN A 36 -2.89 15.53 0.86
C ASN A 36 -2.35 16.94 1.08
N ILE A 37 -3.01 17.77 1.92
CA ILE A 37 -2.71 19.19 2.05
C ILE A 37 -1.46 19.48 2.87
N PRO A 38 -1.28 18.95 4.11
CA PRO A 38 -0.08 19.25 4.87
C PRO A 38 1.18 18.76 4.15
N PRO A 39 2.28 19.51 4.15
CA PRO A 39 3.52 19.08 3.52
C PRO A 39 4.12 17.86 4.20
N LEU A 40 4.82 17.04 3.43
CA LEU A 40 5.58 15.90 3.94
C LEU A 40 6.86 16.40 4.62
N LYS A 41 7.11 15.93 5.83
CA LYS A 41 8.23 16.30 6.68
C LYS A 41 9.14 15.08 6.91
N TYR A 42 9.77 14.59 5.86
CA TYR A 42 10.65 13.42 5.92
C TYR A 42 11.83 13.62 6.88
N ASP A 43 12.42 14.82 6.88
CA ASP A 43 13.54 15.14 7.77
C ASP A 43 13.20 14.98 9.26
N PHE A 44 11.92 15.17 9.63
CA PHE A 44 11.47 14.90 10.98
C PHE A 44 11.58 13.40 11.33
N VAL A 45 11.22 12.53 10.40
CA VAL A 45 11.31 11.07 10.62
C VAL A 45 12.77 10.61 10.63
N TYR A 46 13.63 11.19 9.80
CA TYR A 46 15.06 10.89 9.81
C TYR A 46 15.72 11.28 11.14
N LYS A 47 15.43 12.49 11.62
CA LYS A 47 15.89 12.93 12.96
C LYS A 47 15.38 12.01 14.08
N LEU A 48 14.16 11.48 13.94
CA LEU A 48 13.64 10.51 14.89
C LEU A 48 14.50 9.24 14.92
N LYS A 49 14.88 8.71 13.77
CA LYS A 49 15.80 7.55 13.67
C LYS A 49 17.18 7.85 14.24
N ASP A 50 17.72 9.04 13.99
CA ASP A 50 19.01 9.46 14.55
C ASP A 50 18.98 9.51 16.09
N TYR A 51 17.83 9.88 16.66
CA TYR A 51 17.63 9.96 18.10
C TYR A 51 17.39 8.61 18.77
N PHE A 52 16.64 7.72 18.09
CA PHE A 52 16.23 6.40 18.57
C PHE A 52 16.85 5.30 17.72
N LYS A 53 18.19 5.23 17.71
CA LYS A 53 18.97 4.37 16.82
C LYS A 53 18.64 2.88 16.94
N ASP A 54 18.33 2.44 18.17
CA ASP A 54 18.05 1.04 18.48
C ASP A 54 16.59 0.62 18.20
N ASP A 55 15.71 1.61 17.92
CA ASP A 55 14.31 1.34 17.62
C ASP A 55 14.09 1.24 16.10
N GLU A 56 13.14 0.38 15.69
CA GLU A 56 12.76 0.22 14.29
C GLU A 56 11.84 1.37 13.85
N ILE A 57 12.34 2.25 13.00
CA ILE A 57 11.60 3.41 12.48
C ILE A 57 11.22 3.17 11.02
N ILE A 58 9.92 3.11 10.75
CA ILE A 58 9.35 2.92 9.42
C ILE A 58 8.69 4.23 8.98
N ILE A 59 9.10 4.76 7.83
CA ILE A 59 8.51 5.96 7.27
C ILE A 59 7.26 5.64 6.46
N ASN A 60 6.23 6.47 6.57
CA ASN A 60 5.02 6.41 5.77
C ASN A 60 4.66 7.81 5.24
N GLY A 61 4.11 7.86 4.04
CA GLY A 61 3.52 9.06 3.45
C GLY A 61 4.13 9.44 2.11
N GLY A 62 3.31 9.44 1.06
CA GLY A 62 3.62 10.00 -0.25
C GLY A 62 4.56 9.19 -1.15
N VAL A 63 5.15 8.11 -0.69
CA VAL A 63 6.10 7.27 -1.45
C VAL A 63 5.39 6.59 -2.63
N LYS A 64 5.97 6.70 -3.84
CA LYS A 64 5.35 6.26 -5.10
C LYS A 64 6.28 5.50 -6.03
N THR A 65 7.60 5.57 -5.84
CA THR A 65 8.60 4.96 -6.72
C THR A 65 9.62 4.14 -5.94
N THR A 66 10.31 3.23 -6.62
CA THR A 66 11.38 2.42 -6.03
C THR A 66 12.62 3.26 -5.69
N GLU A 67 12.88 4.34 -6.42
CA GLU A 67 13.95 5.30 -6.11
C GLU A 67 13.67 6.03 -4.78
N GLU A 68 12.42 6.45 -4.56
CA GLU A 68 12.02 7.05 -3.29
C GLU A 68 12.18 6.05 -2.13
N ILE A 69 11.80 4.78 -2.34
CA ILE A 69 12.01 3.72 -1.35
C ILE A 69 13.50 3.58 -1.02
N LYS A 70 14.35 3.42 -2.05
CA LYS A 70 15.81 3.29 -1.89
C LYS A 70 16.38 4.48 -1.11
N LYS A 71 15.95 5.70 -1.46
CA LYS A 71 16.37 6.92 -0.77
C LYS A 71 15.98 6.91 0.72
N HIS A 72 14.75 6.52 1.05
CA HIS A 72 14.31 6.45 2.44
C HIS A 72 15.06 5.37 3.23
N LEU A 73 15.30 4.20 2.64
CA LEU A 73 16.01 3.08 3.27
C LEU A 73 17.46 3.40 3.63
N THR A 74 18.06 4.47 3.09
CA THR A 74 19.38 4.96 3.56
C THR A 74 19.31 5.71 4.89
N LYS A 75 18.11 6.02 5.40
CA LYS A 75 17.88 6.88 6.57
C LYS A 75 17.03 6.24 7.65
N VAL A 76 16.22 5.24 7.31
CA VAL A 76 15.29 4.56 8.22
C VAL A 76 15.27 3.06 7.94
N ASP A 77 14.68 2.29 8.85
CA ASP A 77 14.71 0.82 8.78
C ASP A 77 13.67 0.24 7.82
N GLY A 78 12.65 1.00 7.45
CA GLY A 78 11.60 0.52 6.57
C GLY A 78 10.76 1.63 5.95
N VAL A 79 10.01 1.26 4.90
CA VAL A 79 9.10 2.16 4.19
C VAL A 79 7.73 1.52 4.09
N MET A 80 6.70 2.20 4.57
CA MET A 80 5.32 1.78 4.42
C MET A 80 4.66 2.51 3.24
N ILE A 81 4.12 1.75 2.30
CA ILE A 81 3.48 2.27 1.10
C ILE A 81 1.99 1.91 1.13
N GLY A 82 1.13 2.90 0.99
CA GLY A 82 -0.32 2.69 0.97
C GLY A 82 -0.91 2.93 -0.42
N ARG A 83 -1.26 4.18 -0.71
CA ARG A 83 -2.05 4.55 -1.89
C ARG A 83 -1.43 4.16 -3.23
N ALA A 84 -0.11 4.22 -3.37
CA ALA A 84 0.55 3.84 -4.62
C ALA A 84 0.28 2.37 -4.97
N ILE A 85 0.42 1.46 -3.99
CA ILE A 85 0.12 0.03 -4.17
C ILE A 85 -1.38 -0.19 -4.39
N TYR A 86 -2.25 0.51 -3.66
CA TYR A 86 -3.70 0.38 -3.87
C TYR A 86 -4.13 0.80 -5.28
N HIS A 87 -3.54 1.85 -5.84
CA HIS A 87 -3.84 2.32 -7.21
C HIS A 87 -3.15 1.49 -8.30
N SER A 88 -1.99 0.92 -8.01
CA SER A 88 -1.20 0.09 -8.91
C SER A 88 -0.63 -1.12 -8.15
N PRO A 89 -1.43 -2.18 -7.91
CA PRO A 89 -0.98 -3.32 -7.10
C PRO A 89 0.27 -4.00 -7.65
N TYR A 90 0.46 -4.00 -8.97
CA TYR A 90 1.62 -4.59 -9.60
C TYR A 90 2.94 -3.85 -9.33
N PHE A 91 2.89 -2.67 -8.72
CA PHE A 91 4.08 -1.99 -8.19
C PHE A 91 4.83 -2.84 -7.15
N LEU A 92 4.15 -3.78 -6.48
CA LEU A 92 4.80 -4.77 -5.62
C LEU A 92 5.82 -5.63 -6.38
N ALA A 93 5.55 -5.99 -7.64
CA ALA A 93 6.48 -6.73 -8.47
C ALA A 93 7.77 -5.94 -8.77
N ASP A 94 7.65 -4.62 -8.97
CA ASP A 94 8.81 -3.74 -9.15
C ASP A 94 9.63 -3.65 -7.85
N ILE A 95 8.96 -3.59 -6.70
CA ILE A 95 9.60 -3.60 -5.38
C ILE A 95 10.34 -4.92 -5.16
N GLU A 96 9.71 -6.06 -5.44
CA GLU A 96 10.34 -7.38 -5.32
C GLU A 96 11.64 -7.45 -6.15
N LYS A 97 11.59 -7.02 -7.40
CA LYS A 97 12.77 -7.02 -8.29
C LYS A 97 13.84 -6.04 -7.84
N GLU A 98 13.46 -4.79 -7.57
CA GLU A 98 14.44 -3.73 -7.39
C GLU A 98 14.98 -3.61 -5.96
N ILE A 99 14.18 -3.92 -4.95
CA ILE A 99 14.57 -3.83 -3.54
C ILE A 99 15.03 -5.18 -3.01
N PHE A 100 14.20 -6.23 -3.21
CA PHE A 100 14.48 -7.56 -2.66
C PHE A 100 15.30 -8.45 -3.60
N LYS A 101 15.58 -7.99 -4.86
CA LYS A 101 16.34 -8.74 -5.86
C LYS A 101 15.73 -10.09 -6.20
N ASN A 102 14.41 -10.20 -6.09
CA ASN A 102 13.65 -11.38 -6.46
C ASN A 102 13.32 -11.33 -7.96
N GLU A 103 13.97 -12.15 -8.76
CA GLU A 103 13.71 -12.24 -10.21
C GLU A 103 12.45 -13.06 -10.54
N ASN A 104 11.98 -13.88 -9.59
CA ASN A 104 10.82 -14.76 -9.77
C ASN A 104 9.53 -14.06 -9.30
N VAL A 105 9.11 -13.03 -10.03
CA VAL A 105 7.85 -12.36 -9.76
C VAL A 105 6.78 -12.78 -10.78
N PRO A 106 5.55 -13.05 -10.34
CA PRO A 106 4.48 -13.47 -11.25
C PRO A 106 4.09 -12.36 -12.22
N THR A 107 3.74 -12.73 -13.42
CA THR A 107 3.11 -11.83 -14.39
C THR A 107 1.72 -11.38 -13.89
N ARG A 108 1.17 -10.31 -14.47
CA ARG A 108 -0.19 -9.86 -14.13
C ARG A 108 -1.27 -10.91 -14.43
N ALA A 109 -1.06 -11.74 -15.48
CA ALA A 109 -1.95 -12.85 -15.80
C ALA A 109 -1.90 -13.92 -14.71
N GLU A 110 -0.70 -14.36 -14.31
CA GLU A 110 -0.52 -15.34 -13.23
C GLU A 110 -1.06 -14.83 -11.90
N VAL A 111 -0.93 -13.53 -11.59
CA VAL A 111 -1.55 -12.92 -10.38
C VAL A 111 -3.07 -13.11 -10.43
N MET A 112 -3.71 -12.91 -11.60
CA MET A 112 -5.16 -13.11 -11.74
C MET A 112 -5.55 -14.58 -11.65
N GLU A 113 -4.79 -15.47 -12.29
CA GLU A 113 -5.02 -16.91 -12.23
C GLU A 113 -4.91 -17.42 -10.77
N ASN A 114 -3.88 -16.98 -10.04
CA ASN A 114 -3.69 -17.33 -8.63
C ASN A 114 -4.78 -16.76 -7.70
N LEU A 115 -5.50 -15.74 -8.14
CA LEU A 115 -6.61 -15.16 -7.38
C LEU A 115 -7.92 -15.97 -7.55
N ILE A 116 -8.07 -16.77 -8.60
CA ILE A 116 -9.30 -17.51 -8.91
C ILE A 116 -9.74 -18.41 -7.75
N PRO A 117 -8.88 -19.26 -7.15
CA PRO A 117 -9.30 -20.10 -6.02
C PRO A 117 -9.85 -19.30 -4.84
N TYR A 118 -9.23 -18.17 -4.53
CA TYR A 118 -9.71 -17.28 -3.47
C TYR A 118 -11.10 -16.70 -3.81
N ILE A 119 -11.28 -16.26 -5.06
CA ILE A 119 -12.58 -15.75 -5.52
C ILE A 119 -13.65 -16.82 -5.38
N GLN A 120 -13.38 -18.05 -5.81
CA GLN A 120 -14.31 -19.18 -5.72
C GLN A 120 -14.67 -19.48 -4.26
N GLU A 121 -13.68 -19.54 -3.38
CA GLU A 121 -13.89 -19.77 -1.95
C GLU A 121 -14.75 -18.65 -1.32
N GLN A 122 -14.43 -17.40 -1.59
CA GLN A 122 -15.17 -16.29 -0.96
C GLN A 122 -16.60 -16.16 -1.52
N THR A 123 -16.78 -16.37 -2.81
CA THR A 123 -18.13 -16.34 -3.41
C THR A 123 -18.99 -17.49 -2.93
N SER A 124 -18.45 -18.68 -2.70
CA SER A 124 -19.18 -19.80 -2.08
C SER A 124 -19.65 -19.50 -0.65
N LYS A 125 -18.95 -18.59 0.05
CA LYS A 125 -19.35 -18.07 1.38
C LYS A 125 -20.32 -16.87 1.31
N GLY A 126 -20.79 -16.50 0.10
CA GLY A 126 -21.73 -15.40 -0.11
C GLY A 126 -21.09 -14.01 -0.28
N VAL A 127 -19.76 -13.91 -0.36
CA VAL A 127 -19.11 -12.63 -0.65
C VAL A 127 -19.39 -12.24 -2.12
N GLN A 128 -19.89 -11.04 -2.34
CA GLN A 128 -20.15 -10.54 -3.69
C GLN A 128 -18.85 -10.32 -4.47
N LEU A 129 -18.81 -10.74 -5.73
CA LEU A 129 -17.63 -10.65 -6.60
C LEU A 129 -17.07 -9.23 -6.71
N ASN A 130 -17.94 -8.21 -6.75
CA ASN A 130 -17.50 -6.81 -6.82
C ASN A 130 -16.67 -6.36 -5.59
N HIS A 131 -16.93 -6.94 -4.41
CA HIS A 131 -16.15 -6.63 -3.20
C HIS A 131 -14.70 -7.11 -3.31
N ILE A 132 -14.44 -8.14 -4.11
CA ILE A 132 -13.10 -8.66 -4.36
C ILE A 132 -12.48 -7.93 -5.56
N MET A 133 -13.17 -7.94 -6.70
CA MET A 133 -12.63 -7.48 -7.97
C MET A 133 -12.34 -5.98 -8.03
N ARG A 134 -13.01 -5.16 -7.25
CA ARG A 134 -12.73 -3.71 -7.15
C ARG A 134 -11.27 -3.42 -6.74
N HIS A 135 -10.61 -4.34 -6.03
CA HIS A 135 -9.22 -4.19 -5.62
C HIS A 135 -8.21 -4.56 -6.72
N THR A 136 -8.65 -5.21 -7.80
CA THR A 136 -7.83 -5.58 -8.96
C THR A 136 -7.88 -4.57 -10.10
N VAL A 137 -8.75 -3.56 -10.01
CA VAL A 137 -8.96 -2.55 -11.07
C VAL A 137 -7.66 -1.86 -11.52
N GLY A 138 -6.73 -1.65 -10.58
CA GLY A 138 -5.43 -1.03 -10.84
C GLY A 138 -4.33 -1.98 -11.34
N LEU A 139 -4.57 -3.30 -11.41
CA LEU A 139 -3.54 -4.30 -11.70
C LEU A 139 -2.84 -4.07 -13.06
N PHE A 140 -3.58 -3.63 -14.06
CA PHE A 140 -3.06 -3.35 -15.41
C PHE A 140 -2.76 -1.86 -15.64
N HIS A 141 -2.62 -1.06 -14.57
CA HIS A 141 -2.27 0.36 -14.69
C HIS A 141 -0.99 0.55 -15.51
N GLY A 142 -1.01 1.51 -16.46
CA GLY A 142 0.13 1.80 -17.35
C GLY A 142 0.34 0.78 -18.48
N GLN A 143 -0.50 -0.25 -18.62
CA GLN A 143 -0.39 -1.25 -19.69
C GLN A 143 -1.38 -1.00 -20.81
N ASN A 144 -1.04 -1.46 -22.03
CA ASN A 144 -1.98 -1.53 -23.13
C ASN A 144 -3.19 -2.39 -22.70
N GLY A 145 -4.41 -1.93 -22.99
CA GLY A 145 -5.63 -2.63 -22.55
C GLY A 145 -6.13 -2.29 -21.16
N SER A 146 -5.41 -1.46 -20.38
CA SER A 146 -5.84 -1.05 -19.03
C SER A 146 -7.25 -0.43 -19.00
N LYS A 147 -7.62 0.34 -20.01
CA LYS A 147 -8.96 0.91 -20.15
C LYS A 147 -10.01 -0.17 -20.37
N THR A 148 -9.72 -1.12 -21.24
CA THR A 148 -10.61 -2.27 -21.54
C THR A 148 -10.82 -3.13 -20.30
N TRP A 149 -9.75 -3.42 -19.55
CA TRP A 149 -9.82 -4.12 -18.28
C TRP A 149 -10.79 -3.43 -17.28
N LYS A 150 -10.62 -2.14 -17.08
CA LYS A 150 -11.49 -1.36 -16.18
C LYS A 150 -12.95 -1.36 -16.62
N GLN A 151 -13.20 -1.21 -17.91
CA GLN A 151 -14.54 -1.25 -18.49
C GLN A 151 -15.18 -2.62 -18.34
N TYR A 152 -14.42 -3.70 -18.61
CA TYR A 152 -14.88 -5.07 -18.45
C TYR A 152 -15.27 -5.36 -17.02
N LEU A 153 -14.42 -5.02 -16.04
CA LEU A 153 -14.73 -5.19 -14.64
C LEU A 153 -15.98 -4.38 -14.22
N SER A 154 -16.03 -3.10 -14.61
CA SER A 154 -17.18 -2.23 -14.27
C SER A 154 -18.51 -2.79 -14.77
N LYS A 155 -18.53 -3.45 -15.93
CA LYS A 155 -19.75 -4.05 -16.49
C LYS A 155 -20.09 -5.39 -15.84
N ASN A 156 -19.11 -6.21 -15.50
CA ASN A 156 -19.32 -7.63 -15.21
C ASN A 156 -19.21 -7.96 -13.70
N MET A 157 -18.46 -7.22 -12.90
CA MET A 157 -18.28 -7.54 -11.49
C MET A 157 -19.53 -7.37 -10.63
N CYS A 158 -20.56 -6.66 -11.12
CA CYS A 158 -21.84 -6.50 -10.43
C CYS A 158 -22.90 -7.53 -10.88
N ILE A 159 -22.60 -8.36 -11.88
CA ILE A 159 -23.52 -9.39 -12.39
C ILE A 159 -23.34 -10.62 -11.50
N SER A 160 -24.20 -10.79 -10.52
CA SER A 160 -24.19 -11.92 -9.58
C SER A 160 -24.67 -13.25 -10.17
N CYS A 161 -24.71 -13.43 -11.48
CA CYS A 161 -25.48 -14.55 -12.08
C CYS A 161 -24.81 -15.33 -13.23
N LEU A 162 -23.50 -15.24 -13.48
CA LEU A 162 -22.92 -15.92 -14.67
C LEU A 162 -21.92 -17.05 -14.41
N LEU A 163 -21.73 -17.50 -13.15
CA LEU A 163 -20.85 -18.62 -12.85
C LEU A 163 -21.56 -19.91 -12.41
N TYR A 164 -22.88 -20.01 -12.56
CA TYR A 164 -23.66 -21.21 -12.19
C TYR A 164 -24.48 -21.81 -13.35
N THR A 165 -24.08 -21.63 -14.60
CA THR A 165 -24.71 -22.37 -15.72
C THR A 165 -23.65 -22.94 -16.65
N SER A 166 -23.12 -24.07 -16.28
CA SER A 166 -22.73 -25.18 -17.18
C SER A 166 -22.24 -26.34 -16.36
#